data_2f0d2e61de9802a989069b9a4bd714fa
#
_entry.id   2f0d2e61de9802a989069b9a4bd714fa
#
_cell.length_a   1.000
_cell.length_b   1.000
_cell.length_c   1.000
_cell.angle_alpha   90.00
_cell.angle_beta   90.00
_cell.angle_gamma   90.00
#
_symmetry.space_group_name_H-M   'P 1'
#
loop_
_entity.id
_entity.type
_entity.pdbx_description
1 polymer ?
#
loop_
_entity_poly.entity_id
_entity_poly.type
_entity_poly.pdbx_seq_one_letter_code
_entity_poly.pdbx_strand_id
1 'polypeptide(L)'
;AAAPKSSTQNIAMNEVARESIRKDKNFHNGNYHDHNVIPKDGLKTARMLGHITYLSEEHMDNRFGRRFQDSESKLNKGIDFEIENYLQYKGDKFADSFDANSYILMTKAMDNYDAGKSQDINENLKKIEAKLLIIGFYSDWLYPPERGKEIQLAAMQNNINSSYVVLDGEHGHDSFLFHTDKYSKIIRKFISS
;
A
#
# COMPACT_ATOMS: atom_id res chain seq x y z
N ALA A 1 7.38 5.35 3.82
CA ALA A 1 6.64 4.10 3.71
C ALA A 1 7.33 3.19 2.70
N ALA A 2 8.28 2.40 3.14
CA ALA A 2 9.08 1.53 2.29
C ALA A 2 9.52 0.30 3.08
N ALA A 3 9.83 -0.77 2.34
CA ALA A 3 10.43 -1.98 2.86
C ALA A 3 11.59 -2.43 1.93
N PRO A 4 12.58 -3.17 2.43
CA PRO A 4 13.65 -3.68 1.58
C PRO A 4 13.17 -4.76 0.60
N LYS A 5 12.02 -5.36 0.87
CA LYS A 5 11.35 -6.35 0.02
C LYS A 5 9.88 -6.50 0.42
N SER A 6 9.07 -7.03 -0.48
CA SER A 6 7.71 -7.45 -0.16
C SER A 6 7.71 -8.63 0.82
N SER A 7 6.84 -8.57 1.83
CA SER A 7 6.59 -9.71 2.71
C SER A 7 5.75 -10.77 1.99
N THR A 8 5.73 -12.00 2.51
CA THR A 8 4.82 -13.05 2.02
C THR A 8 3.36 -12.60 2.04
N GLN A 9 2.97 -11.83 3.06
CA GLN A 9 1.63 -11.27 3.16
C GLN A 9 1.34 -10.24 2.06
N ASN A 10 2.29 -9.34 1.76
CA ASN A 10 2.15 -8.38 0.65
C ASN A 10 1.98 -9.11 -0.69
N ILE A 11 2.83 -10.13 -0.95
CA ILE A 11 2.75 -10.96 -2.15
C ILE A 11 1.39 -11.65 -2.26
N ALA A 12 0.87 -12.20 -1.15
CA ALA A 12 -0.43 -12.86 -1.12
C ALA A 12 -1.58 -11.88 -1.44
N MET A 13 -1.59 -10.69 -0.83
CA MET A 13 -2.59 -9.66 -1.12
C MET A 13 -2.53 -9.19 -2.58
N ASN A 14 -1.32 -8.95 -3.11
CA ASN A 14 -1.12 -8.60 -4.50
C ASN A 14 -1.61 -9.70 -5.45
N GLU A 15 -1.42 -10.98 -5.08
CA GLU A 15 -1.90 -12.10 -5.89
C GLU A 15 -3.42 -12.18 -5.92
N VAL A 16 -4.10 -11.96 -4.79
CA VAL A 16 -5.58 -11.89 -4.75
C VAL A 16 -6.07 -10.76 -5.66
N ALA A 17 -5.45 -9.59 -5.60
CA ALA A 17 -5.79 -8.46 -6.47
C ALA A 17 -5.56 -8.78 -7.96
N ARG A 18 -4.44 -9.39 -8.31
CA ARG A 18 -4.16 -9.82 -9.70
C ARG A 18 -5.13 -10.89 -10.17
N GLU A 19 -5.48 -11.82 -9.29
CA GLU A 19 -6.41 -12.90 -9.64
C GLU A 19 -7.81 -12.35 -9.90
N SER A 20 -8.27 -11.35 -9.15
CA SER A 20 -9.54 -10.69 -9.44
C SER A 20 -9.56 -10.08 -10.85
N ILE A 21 -8.45 -9.47 -11.28
CA ILE A 21 -8.33 -8.91 -12.64
C ILE A 21 -8.31 -10.01 -13.69
N ARG A 22 -7.50 -11.07 -13.48
CA ARG A 22 -7.40 -12.18 -14.45
C ARG A 22 -8.70 -12.95 -14.62
N LYS A 23 -9.53 -12.99 -13.58
CA LYS A 23 -10.85 -13.67 -13.59
C LYS A 23 -11.98 -12.79 -14.14
N ASP A 24 -11.72 -11.51 -14.37
CA ASP A 24 -12.71 -10.65 -15.02
C ASP A 24 -12.96 -11.15 -16.45
N LYS A 25 -14.25 -11.29 -16.81
CA LYS A 25 -14.67 -11.76 -18.14
C LYS A 25 -14.13 -10.92 -19.29
N ASN A 26 -13.87 -9.64 -19.03
CA ASN A 26 -13.39 -8.68 -20.00
C ASN A 26 -11.85 -8.60 -20.04
N PHE A 27 -11.11 -9.41 -19.26
CA PHE A 27 -9.66 -9.35 -19.25
C PHE A 27 -8.99 -9.92 -20.51
N HIS A 28 -9.62 -10.92 -21.14
CA HIS A 28 -9.16 -11.53 -22.40
C HIS A 28 -7.66 -11.90 -22.40
N ASN A 29 -7.16 -12.48 -21.29
CA ASN A 29 -5.73 -12.80 -21.10
C ASN A 29 -4.77 -11.60 -21.32
N GLY A 30 -5.23 -10.39 -21.03
CA GLY A 30 -4.48 -9.15 -21.22
C GLY A 30 -4.74 -8.43 -22.54
N ASN A 31 -5.50 -9.02 -23.47
CA ASN A 31 -5.77 -8.44 -24.80
C ASN A 31 -7.10 -7.66 -24.85
N TYR A 32 -7.59 -7.17 -23.72
CA TYR A 32 -8.89 -6.51 -23.61
C TYR A 32 -8.99 -5.23 -24.47
N HIS A 33 -7.88 -4.58 -24.82
CA HIS A 33 -7.86 -3.43 -25.73
C HIS A 33 -8.33 -3.81 -27.13
N ASP A 34 -7.95 -4.99 -27.63
CA ASP A 34 -8.36 -5.48 -28.96
C ASP A 34 -9.88 -5.73 -29.04
N HIS A 35 -10.51 -5.90 -27.88
CA HIS A 35 -11.96 -6.10 -27.74
C HIS A 35 -12.71 -4.80 -27.37
N ASN A 36 -12.02 -3.65 -27.25
CA ASN A 36 -12.60 -2.38 -26.80
C ASN A 36 -13.38 -2.49 -25.48
N VAL A 37 -12.88 -3.29 -24.54
CA VAL A 37 -13.45 -3.47 -23.19
C VAL A 37 -12.42 -3.20 -22.12
N ILE A 38 -12.85 -3.05 -20.87
CA ILE A 38 -12.01 -2.88 -19.70
C ILE A 38 -12.44 -3.90 -18.64
N PRO A 39 -11.53 -4.60 -17.97
CA PRO A 39 -11.85 -5.53 -16.88
C PRO A 39 -12.14 -4.75 -15.58
N LYS A 40 -13.26 -4.01 -15.59
CA LYS A 40 -13.63 -3.07 -14.52
C LYS A 40 -13.92 -3.77 -13.20
N ASP A 41 -14.60 -4.91 -13.22
CA ASP A 41 -14.98 -5.63 -12.00
C ASP A 41 -13.74 -6.15 -11.27
N GLY A 42 -12.77 -6.65 -12.03
CA GLY A 42 -11.48 -7.09 -11.50
C GLY A 42 -10.65 -5.95 -10.93
N LEU A 43 -10.52 -4.85 -11.67
CA LEU A 43 -9.83 -3.64 -11.20
C LEU A 43 -10.49 -3.03 -9.96
N LYS A 44 -11.82 -2.98 -9.93
CA LYS A 44 -12.60 -2.54 -8.78
C LYS A 44 -12.26 -3.35 -7.54
N THR A 45 -12.33 -4.68 -7.63
CA THR A 45 -12.02 -5.59 -6.52
C THR A 45 -10.57 -5.46 -6.06
N ALA A 46 -9.62 -5.36 -6.99
CA ALA A 46 -8.22 -5.13 -6.68
C ALA A 46 -8.00 -3.82 -5.89
N ARG A 47 -8.70 -2.75 -6.27
CA ARG A 47 -8.62 -1.46 -5.59
C ARG A 47 -9.27 -1.48 -4.21
N MET A 48 -10.41 -2.17 -4.06
CA MET A 48 -11.07 -2.35 -2.77
C MET A 48 -10.11 -3.03 -1.77
N LEU A 49 -9.45 -4.10 -2.18
CA LEU A 49 -8.43 -4.75 -1.36
C LEU A 49 -7.29 -3.79 -1.01
N GLY A 50 -6.79 -3.01 -1.98
CA GLY A 50 -5.77 -2.00 -1.75
C GLY A 50 -6.19 -0.98 -0.67
N HIS A 51 -7.43 -0.50 -0.69
CA HIS A 51 -7.91 0.43 0.35
C HIS A 51 -7.95 -0.19 1.75
N ILE A 52 -8.27 -1.49 1.85
CA ILE A 52 -8.22 -2.19 3.13
C ILE A 52 -6.77 -2.24 3.64
N THR A 53 -5.80 -2.49 2.77
CA THR A 53 -4.40 -2.60 3.18
C THR A 53 -3.73 -1.26 3.50
N TYR A 54 -4.24 -0.15 2.97
CA TYR A 54 -3.66 1.18 3.17
C TYR A 54 -4.15 1.88 4.44
N LEU A 55 -5.34 1.53 4.93
CA LEU A 55 -5.94 2.16 6.11
C LEU A 55 -5.71 1.32 7.36
N SER A 56 -5.57 1.96 8.51
CA SER A 56 -5.57 1.29 9.80
C SER A 56 -6.98 0.91 10.24
N GLU A 57 -7.09 -0.07 11.13
CA GLU A 57 -8.35 -0.44 11.79
C GLU A 57 -8.95 0.78 12.50
N GLU A 58 -8.13 1.49 13.28
CA GLU A 58 -8.53 2.70 13.99
C GLU A 58 -9.11 3.78 13.06
N HIS A 59 -8.45 4.04 11.92
CA HIS A 59 -8.97 5.00 10.94
C HIS A 59 -10.31 4.55 10.36
N MET A 60 -10.45 3.26 10.05
CA MET A 60 -11.70 2.72 9.52
C MET A 60 -12.82 2.81 10.55
N ASP A 61 -12.53 2.48 11.81
CA ASP A 61 -13.51 2.56 12.91
C ASP A 61 -13.94 3.99 13.20
N ASN A 62 -13.00 4.93 13.29
CA ASN A 62 -13.29 6.34 13.51
C ASN A 62 -14.13 6.94 12.38
N ARG A 63 -13.83 6.54 11.15
CA ARG A 63 -14.48 7.11 9.97
C ARG A 63 -15.83 6.50 9.66
N PHE A 64 -15.95 5.19 9.73
CA PHE A 64 -17.14 4.45 9.30
C PHE A 64 -17.85 3.74 10.46
N GLY A 65 -17.08 3.18 11.40
CA GLY A 65 -17.62 2.34 12.48
C GLY A 65 -18.49 1.22 11.90
N ARG A 66 -19.58 0.95 12.58
CA ARG A 66 -20.63 0.00 12.13
C ARG A 66 -21.88 0.75 11.64
N ARG A 67 -21.71 1.94 11.09
CA ARG A 67 -22.83 2.73 10.61
C ARG A 67 -23.43 2.13 9.35
N PHE A 68 -24.76 2.09 9.32
CA PHE A 68 -25.54 1.69 8.14
C PHE A 68 -25.67 2.86 7.18
N GLN A 69 -25.75 2.56 5.89
CA GLN A 69 -26.00 3.55 4.84
C GLN A 69 -27.38 4.20 5.01
N ASP A 70 -28.38 3.38 5.35
CA ASP A 70 -29.73 3.78 5.70
C ASP A 70 -30.02 3.46 7.17
N SER A 71 -30.97 4.19 7.78
CA SER A 71 -31.29 4.08 9.22
C SER A 71 -31.84 2.73 9.67
N GLU A 72 -32.14 1.83 8.75
CA GLU A 72 -32.61 0.47 9.05
C GLU A 72 -31.80 -0.57 8.25
N SER A 73 -31.13 -1.47 8.98
CA SER A 73 -30.57 -2.69 8.37
C SER A 73 -31.74 -3.56 7.83
N LYS A 74 -31.90 -3.50 6.54
CA LYS A 74 -32.68 -4.52 5.84
C LYS A 74 -31.64 -5.54 5.39
N LEU A 75 -31.71 -6.78 5.84
CA LEU A 75 -30.91 -7.92 5.32
C LEU A 75 -31.14 -8.07 3.80
N ASN A 76 -30.80 -7.05 3.08
CA ASN A 76 -30.92 -6.96 1.64
C ASN A 76 -29.64 -7.50 1.00
N LYS A 77 -29.74 -8.00 -0.21
CA LYS A 77 -28.59 -8.41 -1.04
C LYS A 77 -27.73 -7.22 -1.55
N GLY A 78 -27.91 -6.03 -0.95
CA GLY A 78 -27.27 -4.79 -1.35
C GLY A 78 -26.15 -4.35 -0.40
N ILE A 79 -25.87 -3.06 -0.41
CA ILE A 79 -24.90 -2.40 0.46
C ILE A 79 -25.61 -2.01 1.76
N ASP A 80 -25.10 -2.51 2.89
CA ASP A 80 -25.68 -2.21 4.20
C ASP A 80 -24.86 -1.17 4.96
N PHE A 81 -23.54 -1.29 4.97
CA PHE A 81 -22.63 -0.45 5.75
C PHE A 81 -21.96 0.69 4.93
N GLU A 82 -21.69 1.82 5.57
CA GLU A 82 -20.98 2.94 4.95
C GLU A 82 -19.62 2.55 4.36
N ILE A 83 -18.89 1.66 5.02
CA ILE A 83 -17.60 1.16 4.51
C ILE A 83 -17.73 0.41 3.19
N GLU A 84 -18.79 -0.36 3.01
CA GLU A 84 -19.03 -1.10 1.75
C GLU A 84 -19.22 -0.12 0.60
N ASN A 85 -20.04 0.92 0.81
CA ASN A 85 -20.26 1.98 -0.19
C ASN A 85 -18.95 2.73 -0.52
N TYR A 86 -18.17 3.06 0.50
CA TYR A 86 -16.87 3.70 0.31
C TYR A 86 -15.94 2.87 -0.55
N LEU A 87 -15.80 1.58 -0.25
CA LEU A 87 -14.94 0.67 -1.02
C LEU A 87 -15.39 0.55 -2.46
N GLN A 88 -16.71 0.41 -2.69
CA GLN A 88 -17.26 0.35 -4.04
C GLN A 88 -17.00 1.62 -4.82
N TYR A 89 -17.29 2.79 -4.24
CA TYR A 89 -17.02 4.08 -4.88
C TYR A 89 -15.53 4.26 -5.27
N LYS A 90 -14.63 3.89 -4.36
CA LYS A 90 -13.18 3.96 -4.63
C LYS A 90 -12.72 2.98 -5.70
N GLY A 91 -13.31 1.81 -5.71
CA GLY A 91 -13.07 0.79 -6.72
C GLY A 91 -13.53 1.24 -8.10
N ASP A 92 -14.75 1.73 -8.22
CA ASP A 92 -15.33 2.20 -9.48
C ASP A 92 -14.50 3.35 -10.07
N LYS A 93 -14.20 4.37 -9.26
CA LYS A 93 -13.37 5.51 -9.70
C LYS A 93 -11.99 5.09 -10.21
N PHE A 94 -11.39 4.09 -9.58
CA PHE A 94 -10.09 3.57 -10.00
C PHE A 94 -10.18 2.79 -11.31
N ALA A 95 -11.21 1.93 -11.45
CA ALA A 95 -11.41 1.11 -12.63
C ALA A 95 -11.69 1.92 -13.90
N ASP A 96 -12.17 3.15 -13.76
CA ASP A 96 -12.40 4.08 -14.89
C ASP A 96 -11.11 4.73 -15.42
N SER A 97 -10.02 4.71 -14.65
CA SER A 97 -8.81 5.48 -14.97
C SER A 97 -7.52 4.68 -14.99
N PHE A 98 -7.53 3.42 -14.53
CA PHE A 98 -6.30 2.64 -14.38
C PHE A 98 -6.26 1.44 -15.33
N ASP A 99 -5.08 1.16 -15.86
CA ASP A 99 -4.86 0.06 -16.81
C ASP A 99 -4.58 -1.26 -16.06
N ALA A 100 -5.29 -2.31 -16.45
CA ALA A 100 -5.22 -3.61 -15.77
C ALA A 100 -3.88 -4.32 -15.95
N ASN A 101 -3.29 -4.26 -17.15
CA ASN A 101 -1.97 -4.85 -17.43
C ASN A 101 -0.89 -4.12 -16.64
N SER A 102 -0.96 -2.79 -16.56
CA SER A 102 -0.07 -1.97 -15.74
C SER A 102 -0.17 -2.32 -14.26
N TYR A 103 -1.39 -2.53 -13.73
CA TYR A 103 -1.59 -2.97 -12.35
C TYR A 103 -0.89 -4.30 -12.07
N ILE A 104 -1.10 -5.29 -12.94
CA ILE A 104 -0.48 -6.61 -12.81
C ILE A 104 1.05 -6.50 -12.90
N LEU A 105 1.56 -5.74 -13.85
CA LEU A 105 3.01 -5.56 -14.04
C LEU A 105 3.65 -4.88 -12.84
N MET A 106 3.08 -3.77 -12.36
CA MET A 106 3.63 -3.02 -11.23
C MET A 106 3.63 -3.85 -9.95
N THR A 107 2.54 -4.56 -9.66
CA THR A 107 2.48 -5.42 -8.45
C THR A 107 3.45 -6.59 -8.55
N LYS A 108 3.65 -7.18 -9.74
CA LYS A 108 4.67 -8.22 -9.95
C LYS A 108 6.09 -7.67 -9.79
N ALA A 109 6.35 -6.46 -10.28
CA ALA A 109 7.66 -5.82 -10.11
C ALA A 109 7.95 -5.56 -8.62
N MET A 110 6.96 -5.10 -7.87
CA MET A 110 7.07 -4.91 -6.41
C MET A 110 7.33 -6.24 -5.69
N ASP A 111 6.60 -7.31 -6.05
CA ASP A 111 6.78 -8.63 -5.43
C ASP A 111 8.17 -9.23 -5.70
N ASN A 112 8.72 -8.98 -6.88
CA ASN A 112 10.04 -9.47 -7.29
C ASN A 112 11.19 -8.61 -6.76
N TYR A 113 10.91 -7.41 -6.28
CA TYR A 113 11.93 -6.55 -5.71
C TYR A 113 12.39 -7.08 -4.35
N ASP A 114 13.69 -7.30 -4.22
CA ASP A 114 14.35 -7.63 -2.97
C ASP A 114 15.73 -6.94 -2.96
N ALA A 115 15.92 -6.02 -2.04
CA ALA A 115 17.17 -5.30 -1.90
C ALA A 115 18.36 -6.22 -1.57
N GLY A 116 18.11 -7.44 -1.07
CA GLY A 116 19.12 -8.46 -0.76
C GLY A 116 19.21 -9.61 -1.77
N LYS A 117 18.45 -9.59 -2.88
CA LYS A 117 18.27 -10.76 -3.77
C LYS A 117 19.57 -11.34 -4.35
N SER A 118 20.54 -10.51 -4.66
CA SER A 118 21.81 -10.94 -5.27
C SER A 118 22.95 -11.08 -4.26
N GLN A 119 22.79 -10.46 -3.12
CA GLN A 119 23.74 -10.41 -2.01
C GLN A 119 22.95 -10.03 -0.75
N ASP A 120 23.60 -10.06 0.41
CA ASP A 120 23.01 -9.49 1.62
C ASP A 120 22.61 -8.02 1.37
N ILE A 121 21.51 -7.57 1.97
CA ILE A 121 21.09 -6.15 1.94
C ILE A 121 22.25 -5.21 2.31
N ASN A 122 23.11 -5.65 3.22
CA ASN A 122 24.30 -4.92 3.62
C ASN A 122 25.23 -4.64 2.45
N GLU A 123 25.46 -5.61 1.57
CA GLU A 123 26.32 -5.43 0.40
C GLU A 123 25.74 -4.44 -0.60
N ASN A 124 24.43 -4.47 -0.77
CA ASN A 124 23.76 -3.55 -1.69
C ASN A 124 23.71 -2.11 -1.18
N LEU A 125 23.59 -1.92 0.14
CA LEU A 125 23.59 -0.60 0.74
C LEU A 125 24.97 0.08 0.71
N LYS A 126 26.09 -0.64 0.59
CA LYS A 126 27.44 -0.06 0.47
C LYS A 126 27.59 1.01 -0.62
N LYS A 127 26.71 0.97 -1.63
CA LYS A 127 26.71 1.91 -2.75
C LYS A 127 26.03 3.24 -2.45
N ILE A 128 25.43 3.38 -1.26
CA ILE A 128 24.69 4.58 -0.87
C ILE A 128 25.65 5.56 -0.23
N GLU A 129 25.78 6.71 -0.87
CA GLU A 129 26.60 7.85 -0.38
C GLU A 129 25.72 8.90 0.32
N ALA A 130 24.41 8.87 0.08
CA ALA A 130 23.47 9.83 0.64
C ALA A 130 23.19 9.57 2.12
N LYS A 131 22.86 10.62 2.86
CA LYS A 131 22.22 10.50 4.17
C LYS A 131 20.85 9.87 4.03
N LEU A 132 20.46 9.04 4.98
CA LEU A 132 19.17 8.36 4.98
C LEU A 132 18.29 8.82 6.16
N LEU A 133 17.07 9.22 5.87
CA LEU A 133 16.02 9.35 6.87
C LEU A 133 14.93 8.31 6.59
N ILE A 134 14.73 7.41 7.54
CA ILE A 134 13.74 6.34 7.46
C ILE A 134 12.63 6.66 8.45
N ILE A 135 11.39 6.78 7.96
CA ILE A 135 10.23 7.10 8.78
C ILE A 135 9.24 5.95 8.67
N GLY A 136 8.86 5.36 9.79
CA GLY A 136 7.78 4.39 9.92
C GLY A 136 6.59 4.98 10.70
N PHE A 137 5.44 4.34 10.59
CA PHE A 137 4.24 4.68 11.36
C PHE A 137 3.74 3.45 12.10
N TYR A 138 3.38 3.60 13.40
CA TYR A 138 2.94 2.47 14.22
C TYR A 138 1.70 1.76 13.67
N SER A 139 0.80 2.50 13.02
CA SER A 139 -0.43 1.95 12.45
C SER A 139 -0.26 1.34 11.04
N ASP A 140 0.93 1.46 10.42
CA ASP A 140 1.20 0.89 9.10
C ASP A 140 1.42 -0.63 9.20
N TRP A 141 0.37 -1.38 8.91
CA TRP A 141 0.42 -2.84 8.91
C TRP A 141 0.79 -3.44 7.54
N LEU A 142 0.75 -2.62 6.48
CA LEU A 142 1.22 -3.03 5.14
C LEU A 142 2.76 -3.06 5.08
N TYR A 143 3.40 -1.99 5.59
CA TYR A 143 4.85 -1.91 5.80
C TYR A 143 5.14 -1.53 7.25
N PRO A 144 5.05 -2.49 8.18
CA PRO A 144 5.23 -2.22 9.60
C PRO A 144 6.63 -1.66 9.90
N PRO A 145 6.78 -0.92 11.01
CA PRO A 145 8.03 -0.24 11.39
C PRO A 145 9.27 -1.11 11.33
N GLU A 146 9.14 -2.41 11.61
CA GLU A 146 10.24 -3.38 11.57
C GLU A 146 10.93 -3.43 10.21
N ARG A 147 10.21 -3.16 9.12
CA ARG A 147 10.78 -3.12 7.76
C ARG A 147 11.72 -1.91 7.58
N GLY A 148 11.35 -0.77 8.15
CA GLY A 148 12.22 0.40 8.20
C GLY A 148 13.46 0.16 9.08
N LYS A 149 13.28 -0.56 10.18
CA LYS A 149 14.37 -0.96 11.09
C LYS A 149 15.39 -1.87 10.40
N GLU A 150 14.96 -2.78 9.54
CA GLU A 150 15.87 -3.62 8.73
C GLU A 150 16.81 -2.75 7.88
N ILE A 151 16.27 -1.73 7.20
CA ILE A 151 17.07 -0.78 6.41
C ILE A 151 18.03 0.01 7.30
N GLN A 152 17.57 0.48 8.46
CA GLN A 152 18.40 1.22 9.40
C GLN A 152 19.58 0.41 9.91
N LEU A 153 19.35 -0.85 10.29
CA LEU A 153 20.42 -1.73 10.79
C LEU A 153 21.47 -1.98 9.69
N ALA A 154 21.03 -2.23 8.47
CA ALA A 154 21.95 -2.40 7.34
C ALA A 154 22.73 -1.10 7.00
N ALA A 155 22.09 0.06 7.12
CA ALA A 155 22.75 1.35 6.95
C ALA A 155 23.84 1.57 8.02
N MET A 156 23.55 1.28 9.28
CA MET A 156 24.52 1.38 10.39
C MET A 156 25.71 0.46 10.18
N GLN A 157 25.50 -0.78 9.76
CA GLN A 157 26.58 -1.74 9.49
C GLN A 157 27.52 -1.27 8.37
N ASN A 158 27.03 -0.43 7.47
CA ASN A 158 27.80 0.17 6.37
C ASN A 158 28.32 1.59 6.69
N ASN A 159 28.22 2.04 7.94
CA ASN A 159 28.61 3.38 8.36
C ASN A 159 27.90 4.51 7.57
N ILE A 160 26.71 4.25 7.04
CA ILE A 160 25.91 5.26 6.34
C ILE A 160 25.30 6.20 7.38
N ASN A 161 25.43 7.50 7.17
CA ASN A 161 24.77 8.50 8.01
C ASN A 161 23.25 8.34 7.87
N SER A 162 22.62 7.77 8.88
CA SER A 162 21.20 7.40 8.82
C SER A 162 20.48 7.69 10.12
N SER A 163 19.20 8.01 10.00
CA SER A 163 18.29 8.23 11.11
C SER A 163 17.01 7.43 10.89
N TYR A 164 16.52 6.80 11.95
CA TYR A 164 15.26 6.06 11.94
C TYR A 164 14.31 6.61 13.01
N VAL A 165 13.07 6.85 12.64
CA VAL A 165 12.03 7.31 13.56
C VAL A 165 10.72 6.60 13.25
N VAL A 166 10.00 6.23 14.29
CA VAL A 166 8.62 5.74 14.19
C VAL A 166 7.69 6.80 14.77
N LEU A 167 6.67 7.14 14.03
CA LEU A 167 5.70 8.15 14.39
C LEU A 167 4.34 7.52 14.68
N ASP A 168 3.60 8.14 15.57
CA ASP A 168 2.18 7.89 15.69
C ASP A 168 1.50 8.38 14.41
N GLY A 169 0.71 7.53 13.78
CA GLY A 169 -0.09 7.85 12.61
C GLY A 169 -1.37 7.03 12.66
N GLU A 170 -2.51 7.68 12.51
CA GLU A 170 -3.82 7.03 12.65
C GLU A 170 -4.29 6.40 11.33
N HIS A 171 -3.65 6.75 10.21
CA HIS A 171 -4.15 6.45 8.87
C HIS A 171 -3.54 5.19 8.23
N GLY A 172 -2.82 4.38 9.00
CA GLY A 172 -2.15 3.19 8.45
C GLY A 172 -1.00 3.56 7.51
N HIS A 173 -0.89 2.84 6.40
CA HIS A 173 0.11 3.11 5.37
C HIS A 173 -0.02 4.52 4.78
N ASP A 174 -1.22 5.03 4.63
CA ASP A 174 -1.47 6.37 4.08
C ASP A 174 -1.04 7.51 5.01
N SER A 175 -0.57 7.24 6.23
CA SER A 175 -0.13 8.25 7.19
C SER A 175 0.92 9.21 6.64
N PHE A 176 1.77 8.77 5.70
CA PHE A 176 2.77 9.63 5.08
C PHE A 176 2.18 10.70 4.14
N LEU A 177 0.92 10.55 3.72
CA LEU A 177 0.19 11.54 2.90
C LEU A 177 -0.39 12.67 3.73
N PHE A 178 -0.48 12.49 5.04
CA PHE A 178 -1.02 13.49 5.96
C PHE A 178 0.11 14.30 6.60
N HIS A 179 0.12 15.60 6.31
CA HIS A 179 1.11 16.52 6.84
C HIS A 179 0.80 16.86 8.30
N THR A 180 1.65 16.40 9.20
CA THR A 180 1.64 16.83 10.59
C THR A 180 2.84 17.73 10.87
N ASP A 181 2.72 18.64 11.83
CA ASP A 181 3.84 19.50 12.25
C ASP A 181 5.06 18.66 12.71
N LYS A 182 4.80 17.54 13.39
CA LYS A 182 5.82 16.63 13.88
C LYS A 182 6.62 16.02 12.72
N TYR A 183 5.92 15.52 11.71
CA TYR A 183 6.52 14.96 10.49
C TYR A 183 7.35 16.01 9.73
N SER A 184 6.78 17.18 9.50
CA SER A 184 7.43 18.29 8.81
C SER A 184 8.69 18.79 9.54
N LYS A 185 8.68 18.87 10.87
CA LYS A 185 9.83 19.27 11.68
C LYS A 185 10.98 18.28 11.56
N ILE A 186 10.69 16.98 11.55
CA ILE A 186 11.72 15.94 11.41
C ILE A 186 12.41 16.04 10.04
N ILE A 187 11.63 16.17 8.96
CA ILE A 187 12.17 16.30 7.61
C ILE A 187 13.04 17.58 7.50
N ARG A 188 12.53 18.71 7.96
CA ARG A 188 13.29 19.98 7.92
C ARG A 188 14.61 19.86 8.69
N LYS A 189 14.60 19.31 9.90
CA LYS A 189 15.81 19.12 10.69
C LYS A 189 16.82 18.21 9.97
N PHE A 190 16.36 17.12 9.35
CA PHE A 190 17.23 16.21 8.62
C PHE A 190 17.88 16.89 7.39
N ILE A 191 17.12 17.70 6.64
CA ILE A 191 17.64 18.41 5.47
C ILE A 191 18.67 19.49 5.88
N SER A 192 18.49 20.08 7.07
CA SER A 192 19.36 21.17 7.57
C SER A 192 20.61 20.65 8.30
N SER A 193 20.72 19.36 8.57
CA SER A 193 21.86 18.72 9.23
C SER A 193 22.85 18.18 8.20
#